data_0b33229b8e0246bce698339c00517c11
#
_entry.id   0b33229b8e0246bce698339c00517c11
#
_cell.length_a   1.000
_cell.length_b   1.000
_cell.length_c   1.000
_cell.angle_alpha   90.00
_cell.angle_beta   90.00
_cell.angle_gamma   90.00
#
_symmetry.space_group_name_H-M   'P 1'
#
loop_
_entity.id
_entity.type
_entity.pdbx_description
1 polymer ?
#
loop_
_entity_poly.entity_id
_entity_poly.type
_entity_poly.pdbx_seq_one_letter_code
_entity_poly.pdbx_strand_id
1 'polypeptide(L)'
;MIKTLQKKFIVTAMIAITVLLVVLLGAINVVNIWATSQETDRMLGFISHTHTEQKGQPSDRYTERRGIWDHTFSKDDIMSAVYFTVEFDNYGEIDSVDVTRISSVTESDARELAIEVYNKKETGNIGKFRYTRMPPDYVRGTVYIFLDISSSYISLVRIVVLSLVVGII
;
A
#
# COMPACT_ATOMS: atom_id res chain seq x y z
N MET A 1 -33.97 -14.21 46.12
CA MET A 1 -32.63 -14.71 45.79
C MET A 1 -32.49 -15.11 44.30
N ILE A 2 -33.43 -15.81 43.70
CA ILE A 2 -33.33 -16.31 42.30
C ILE A 2 -33.24 -15.17 41.27
N LYS A 3 -34.03 -14.09 41.41
CA LYS A 3 -34.02 -12.93 40.49
C LYS A 3 -32.68 -12.16 40.47
N THR A 4 -31.96 -12.11 41.59
CA THR A 4 -30.65 -11.46 41.67
C THR A 4 -29.56 -12.30 41.03
N LEU A 5 -29.64 -13.63 41.11
CA LEU A 5 -28.73 -14.55 40.45
C LEU A 5 -28.89 -14.52 38.93
N GLN A 6 -30.15 -14.49 38.46
CA GLN A 6 -30.47 -14.37 37.03
C GLN A 6 -29.95 -13.07 36.45
N LYS A 7 -30.13 -11.92 37.13
CA LYS A 7 -29.59 -10.63 36.66
C LYS A 7 -28.08 -10.64 36.57
N LYS A 8 -27.38 -11.14 37.56
CA LYS A 8 -25.90 -11.27 37.51
C LYS A 8 -25.43 -12.12 36.37
N PHE A 9 -26.07 -13.27 36.12
CA PHE A 9 -25.75 -14.16 35.01
C PHE A 9 -25.94 -13.49 33.65
N ILE A 10 -27.07 -12.79 33.44
CA ILE A 10 -27.37 -12.07 32.19
C ILE A 10 -26.34 -10.96 31.97
N VAL A 11 -26.03 -10.16 32.97
CA VAL A 11 -25.05 -9.06 32.86
C VAL A 11 -23.65 -9.63 32.52
N THR A 12 -23.22 -10.71 33.21
CA THR A 12 -21.92 -11.33 32.92
C THR A 12 -21.86 -11.91 31.52
N ALA A 13 -22.93 -12.54 31.06
CA ALA A 13 -23.01 -13.07 29.70
C ALA A 13 -22.97 -11.93 28.66
N MET A 14 -23.70 -10.84 28.86
CA MET A 14 -23.65 -9.67 27.99
C MET A 14 -22.26 -9.05 27.92
N ILE A 15 -21.60 -8.85 29.07
CA ILE A 15 -20.22 -8.34 29.08
C ILE A 15 -19.28 -9.26 28.33
N ALA A 16 -19.35 -10.58 28.55
CA ALA A 16 -18.51 -11.55 27.86
C ALA A 16 -18.70 -11.51 26.34
N ILE A 17 -19.94 -11.45 25.88
CA ILE A 17 -20.27 -11.34 24.44
C ILE A 17 -19.75 -10.01 23.86
N THR A 18 -19.94 -8.91 24.57
CA THR A 18 -19.47 -7.59 24.12
C THR A 18 -17.95 -7.55 24.00
N VAL A 19 -17.23 -8.08 24.99
CA VAL A 19 -15.76 -8.17 24.95
C VAL A 19 -15.30 -9.02 23.78
N LEU A 20 -15.91 -10.19 23.56
CA LEU A 20 -15.60 -11.06 22.46
C LEU A 20 -15.79 -10.33 21.11
N LEU A 21 -16.91 -9.62 20.96
CA LEU A 21 -17.24 -8.88 19.74
C LEU A 21 -16.24 -7.76 19.46
N VAL A 22 -15.84 -7.00 20.47
CA VAL A 22 -14.82 -5.94 20.35
C VAL A 22 -13.47 -6.52 19.94
N VAL A 23 -13.05 -7.63 20.53
CA VAL A 23 -11.80 -8.31 20.18
C VAL A 23 -11.85 -8.80 18.73
N LEU A 24 -12.95 -9.40 18.31
CA LEU A 24 -13.11 -9.94 16.96
C LEU A 24 -13.13 -8.83 15.91
N LEU A 25 -13.86 -7.74 16.14
CA LEU A 25 -13.85 -6.57 15.26
C LEU A 25 -12.46 -5.92 15.18
N GLY A 26 -11.75 -5.80 16.31
CA GLY A 26 -10.38 -5.31 16.34
C GLY A 26 -9.43 -6.17 15.50
N ALA A 27 -9.50 -7.48 15.67
CA ALA A 27 -8.69 -8.43 14.90
C ALA A 27 -8.93 -8.33 13.39
N ILE A 28 -10.21 -8.26 12.96
CA ILE A 28 -10.56 -8.09 11.55
C ILE A 28 -9.97 -6.80 10.98
N ASN A 29 -10.08 -5.69 11.69
CA ASN A 29 -9.54 -4.42 11.23
C ASN A 29 -8.01 -4.45 11.09
N VAL A 30 -7.30 -5.05 12.05
CA VAL A 30 -5.84 -5.21 12.00
C VAL A 30 -5.42 -6.05 10.80
N VAL A 31 -6.09 -7.20 10.57
CA VAL A 31 -5.81 -8.08 9.43
C VAL A 31 -6.06 -7.35 8.11
N ASN A 32 -7.14 -6.57 8.02
CA ASN A 32 -7.47 -5.83 6.80
C ASN A 32 -6.43 -4.74 6.47
N ILE A 33 -5.97 -3.98 7.48
CA ILE A 33 -4.89 -2.99 7.30
C ILE A 33 -3.61 -3.67 6.84
N TRP A 34 -3.25 -4.79 7.46
CA TRP A 34 -2.06 -5.54 7.11
C TRP A 34 -2.14 -6.11 5.68
N ALA A 35 -3.27 -6.70 5.31
CA ALA A 35 -3.50 -7.24 3.97
C ALA A 35 -3.39 -6.15 2.89
N THR A 36 -4.00 -4.99 3.09
CA THR A 36 -3.94 -3.86 2.15
C THR A 36 -2.51 -3.33 2.00
N SER A 37 -1.74 -3.26 3.09
CA SER A 37 -0.33 -2.84 3.02
C SER A 37 0.51 -3.82 2.20
N GLN A 38 0.30 -5.12 2.39
CA GLN A 38 0.97 -6.17 1.62
C GLN A 38 0.63 -6.12 0.12
N GLU A 39 -0.63 -5.88 -0.21
CA GLU A 39 -1.10 -5.75 -1.60
C GLU A 39 -0.45 -4.55 -2.29
N THR A 40 -0.37 -3.41 -1.60
CA THR A 40 0.30 -2.21 -2.09
C THR A 40 1.79 -2.45 -2.38
N ASP A 41 2.50 -3.13 -1.47
CA ASP A 41 3.92 -3.44 -1.65
C ASP A 41 4.15 -4.42 -2.82
N ARG A 42 3.25 -5.38 -2.99
CA ARG A 42 3.27 -6.29 -4.14
C ARG A 42 3.06 -5.54 -5.46
N MET A 43 2.08 -4.63 -5.49
CA MET A 43 1.79 -3.84 -6.68
C MET A 43 2.97 -2.95 -7.07
N LEU A 44 3.62 -2.29 -6.11
CA LEU A 44 4.84 -1.53 -6.34
C LEU A 44 5.98 -2.40 -6.89
N GLY A 45 6.18 -3.59 -6.35
CA GLY A 45 7.16 -4.55 -6.86
C GLY A 45 6.88 -4.96 -8.30
N PHE A 46 5.61 -5.17 -8.64
CA PHE A 46 5.21 -5.54 -10.00
C PHE A 46 5.38 -4.37 -11.00
N ILE A 47 5.01 -3.14 -10.62
CA ILE A 47 5.23 -1.93 -11.44
C ILE A 47 6.73 -1.73 -11.68
N SER A 48 7.55 -1.88 -10.64
CA SER A 48 9.01 -1.78 -10.72
C SER A 48 9.59 -2.77 -11.74
N HIS A 49 9.14 -4.01 -11.72
CA HIS A 49 9.58 -5.03 -12.67
C HIS A 49 9.18 -4.69 -14.12
N THR A 50 7.93 -4.29 -14.33
CA THR A 50 7.42 -3.96 -15.68
C THR A 50 8.13 -2.73 -16.26
N HIS A 51 8.45 -1.73 -15.43
CA HIS A 51 9.21 -0.55 -15.86
C HIS A 51 10.62 -0.93 -16.36
N THR A 52 11.25 -1.92 -15.72
CA THR A 52 12.55 -2.45 -16.11
C THR A 52 12.50 -3.15 -17.47
N GLU A 53 11.47 -3.97 -17.72
CA GLU A 53 11.29 -4.68 -18.99
C GLU A 53 11.08 -3.72 -20.18
N GLN A 54 10.35 -2.63 -19.99
CA GLN A 54 10.11 -1.62 -21.04
C GLN A 54 11.38 -0.88 -21.47
N LYS A 55 12.40 -0.77 -20.61
CA LYS A 55 13.70 -0.16 -20.95
C LYS A 55 14.70 -1.13 -21.60
N GLY A 56 14.27 -2.34 -21.96
CA GLY A 56 15.03 -3.26 -22.81
C GLY A 56 16.21 -3.98 -22.14
N GLN A 57 16.20 -4.10 -20.82
CA GLN A 57 17.15 -4.95 -20.11
C GLN A 57 16.56 -6.33 -19.83
N PRO A 58 17.23 -7.43 -20.25
CA PRO A 58 16.76 -8.78 -19.94
C PRO A 58 16.84 -9.04 -18.44
N SER A 59 15.71 -9.35 -17.85
CA SER A 59 15.60 -9.64 -16.41
C SER A 59 15.91 -11.11 -16.09
N ASP A 60 17.01 -11.66 -16.61
CA ASP A 60 17.35 -13.09 -16.47
C ASP A 60 17.58 -13.57 -15.03
N ARG A 61 17.82 -12.66 -14.06
CA ARG A 61 18.08 -13.03 -12.66
C ARG A 61 16.84 -13.14 -11.77
N TYR A 62 15.67 -12.71 -12.22
CA TYR A 62 14.44 -12.71 -11.41
C TYR A 62 13.40 -13.73 -11.84
N THR A 63 13.72 -14.54 -12.86
CA THR A 63 12.84 -15.61 -13.32
C THR A 63 12.60 -16.68 -12.25
N GLU A 64 13.54 -16.86 -11.32
CA GLU A 64 13.40 -17.83 -10.21
C GLU A 64 12.44 -17.36 -9.08
N ARG A 65 12.22 -16.06 -8.93
CA ARG A 65 11.19 -15.54 -7.99
C ARG A 65 9.81 -15.36 -8.63
N ARG A 66 9.68 -15.63 -9.91
CA ARG A 66 8.47 -15.47 -10.72
C ARG A 66 7.31 -16.35 -10.24
N GLY A 67 7.58 -17.49 -9.61
CA GLY A 67 6.57 -18.49 -9.24
C GLY A 67 5.53 -18.05 -8.19
N ILE A 68 5.75 -16.93 -7.48
CA ILE A 68 4.84 -16.48 -6.41
C ILE A 68 4.04 -15.24 -6.83
N TRP A 69 4.50 -14.47 -7.84
CA TRP A 69 3.95 -13.16 -8.19
C TRP A 69 3.06 -13.17 -9.44
N ASP A 70 3.18 -14.23 -10.26
CA ASP A 70 2.63 -14.28 -11.62
C ASP A 70 1.09 -14.42 -11.70
N HIS A 71 0.42 -14.69 -10.58
CA HIS A 71 -1.03 -14.92 -10.56
C HIS A 71 -1.84 -13.88 -9.79
N THR A 72 -1.21 -12.86 -9.20
CA THR A 72 -1.90 -11.91 -8.32
C THR A 72 -2.29 -10.62 -9.02
N PHE A 73 -1.51 -10.15 -10.00
CA PHE A 73 -1.80 -8.93 -10.76
C PHE A 73 -1.77 -9.21 -12.25
N SER A 74 -2.78 -8.69 -12.94
CA SER A 74 -2.87 -8.74 -14.40
C SER A 74 -2.25 -7.47 -15.01
N LYS A 75 -2.01 -7.51 -16.33
CA LYS A 75 -1.61 -6.32 -17.07
C LYS A 75 -2.63 -5.17 -16.94
N ASP A 76 -3.90 -5.52 -16.76
CA ASP A 76 -4.99 -4.56 -16.58
C ASP A 76 -4.92 -3.86 -15.22
N ASP A 77 -4.41 -4.54 -14.18
CA ASP A 77 -4.21 -3.94 -12.86
C ASP A 77 -3.15 -2.83 -12.90
N ILE A 78 -2.07 -3.03 -13.67
CA ILE A 78 -1.08 -1.96 -13.88
C ILE A 78 -1.68 -0.81 -14.69
N MET A 79 -2.51 -1.11 -15.69
CA MET A 79 -3.14 -0.07 -16.51
C MET A 79 -4.08 0.81 -15.68
N SER A 80 -4.69 0.26 -14.64
CA SER A 80 -5.56 0.98 -13.70
C SER A 80 -4.81 1.64 -12.54
N ALA A 81 -3.56 1.28 -12.31
CA ALA A 81 -2.74 1.85 -11.24
C ALA A 81 -2.44 3.33 -11.50
N VAL A 82 -2.66 4.15 -10.47
CA VAL A 82 -2.38 5.59 -10.48
C VAL A 82 -1.04 5.81 -9.80
N TYR A 83 0.01 6.06 -10.59
CA TYR A 83 1.36 6.24 -10.09
C TYR A 83 2.16 7.24 -10.94
N PHE A 84 3.28 7.71 -10.42
CA PHE A 84 4.27 8.47 -11.18
C PHE A 84 5.68 7.98 -10.86
N THR A 85 6.63 8.30 -11.73
CA THR A 85 8.03 7.94 -11.55
C THR A 85 8.94 9.15 -11.66
N VAL A 86 10.03 9.14 -10.89
CA VAL A 86 11.07 10.15 -10.94
C VAL A 86 12.42 9.46 -11.04
N GLU A 87 13.18 9.81 -12.06
CA GLU A 87 14.51 9.26 -12.29
C GLU A 87 15.57 10.30 -11.89
N PHE A 88 16.54 9.85 -11.12
CA PHE A 88 17.73 10.63 -10.77
C PHE A 88 18.93 10.09 -11.54
N ASP A 89 19.78 10.95 -11.96
CA ASP A 89 21.06 10.57 -12.56
C ASP A 89 22.07 10.08 -11.52
N ASN A 90 23.29 9.76 -11.96
CA ASN A 90 24.36 9.31 -11.07
C ASN A 90 24.92 10.42 -10.15
N TYR A 91 24.54 11.67 -10.40
CA TYR A 91 24.96 12.84 -9.59
C TYR A 91 23.89 13.20 -8.56
N GLY A 92 22.71 12.57 -8.61
CA GLY A 92 21.59 12.85 -7.72
C GLY A 92 20.71 14.01 -8.20
N GLU A 93 20.84 14.41 -9.46
CA GLU A 93 19.96 15.39 -10.09
C GLU A 93 18.79 14.67 -10.78
N ILE A 94 17.63 15.33 -10.84
CA ILE A 94 16.43 14.75 -11.48
C ILE A 94 16.60 14.83 -12.99
N ASP A 95 16.74 13.67 -13.62
CA ASP A 95 16.87 13.48 -15.05
C ASP A 95 15.51 13.50 -15.75
N SER A 96 14.53 12.73 -15.25
CA SER A 96 13.19 12.68 -15.84
C SER A 96 12.08 12.51 -14.79
N VAL A 97 10.88 12.98 -15.15
CA VAL A 97 9.66 12.85 -14.35
C VAL A 97 8.54 12.40 -15.26
N ASP A 98 7.90 11.27 -14.95
CA ASP A 98 6.75 10.78 -15.70
C ASP A 98 5.50 10.80 -14.81
N VAL A 99 4.61 11.76 -15.07
CA VAL A 99 3.30 11.94 -14.41
C VAL A 99 2.12 11.58 -15.32
N THR A 100 2.36 10.87 -16.42
CA THR A 100 1.32 10.57 -17.43
C THR A 100 0.17 9.72 -16.88
N ARG A 101 0.42 8.96 -15.82
CA ARG A 101 -0.57 8.07 -15.17
C ARG A 101 -1.25 8.66 -13.94
N ILE A 102 -1.00 9.94 -13.65
CA ILE A 102 -1.60 10.63 -12.52
C ILE A 102 -1.97 12.05 -12.91
N SER A 103 -3.22 12.43 -12.69
CA SER A 103 -3.69 13.79 -12.99
C SER A 103 -3.69 14.73 -11.78
N SER A 104 -3.53 14.18 -10.58
CA SER A 104 -3.60 14.92 -9.31
C SER A 104 -2.24 15.43 -8.81
N VAL A 105 -1.17 15.27 -9.61
CA VAL A 105 0.20 15.66 -9.28
C VAL A 105 0.80 16.36 -10.49
N THR A 106 1.39 17.52 -10.28
CA THR A 106 2.17 18.22 -11.32
C THR A 106 3.62 17.71 -11.31
N GLU A 107 4.38 17.98 -12.39
CA GLU A 107 5.81 17.67 -12.40
C GLU A 107 6.58 18.37 -11.27
N SER A 108 6.17 19.57 -10.91
CA SER A 108 6.78 20.33 -9.80
C SER A 108 6.58 19.63 -8.47
N ASP A 109 5.33 19.17 -8.21
CA ASP A 109 5.00 18.44 -6.98
C ASP A 109 5.74 17.10 -6.93
N ALA A 110 5.83 16.39 -8.07
CA ALA A 110 6.54 15.13 -8.17
C ALA A 110 8.05 15.29 -7.87
N ARG A 111 8.68 16.36 -8.36
CA ARG A 111 10.08 16.70 -8.07
C ARG A 111 10.29 16.96 -6.58
N GLU A 112 9.41 17.76 -5.96
CA GLU A 112 9.49 18.06 -4.53
C GLU A 112 9.39 16.82 -3.67
N LEU A 113 8.40 15.96 -3.93
CA LEU A 113 8.21 14.68 -3.25
C LEU A 113 9.42 13.75 -3.42
N ALA A 114 10.00 13.69 -4.63
CA ALA A 114 11.16 12.85 -4.91
C ALA A 114 12.42 13.33 -4.17
N ILE A 115 12.66 14.64 -4.12
CA ILE A 115 13.78 15.23 -3.36
C ILE A 115 13.63 14.91 -1.87
N GLU A 116 12.40 15.00 -1.34
CA GLU A 116 12.13 14.69 0.07
C GLU A 116 12.45 13.24 0.43
N VAL A 117 12.26 12.28 -0.47
CA VAL A 117 12.51 10.86 -0.20
C VAL A 117 13.88 10.37 -0.63
N TYR A 118 14.64 11.14 -1.42
CA TYR A 118 15.90 10.73 -2.04
C TYR A 118 16.93 10.15 -1.05
N ASN A 119 16.99 10.69 0.17
CA ASN A 119 17.90 10.22 1.22
C ASN A 119 17.20 9.39 2.31
N LYS A 120 15.93 9.00 2.09
CA LYS A 120 15.18 8.18 3.03
C LYS A 120 15.34 6.69 2.73
N LYS A 121 14.53 5.86 3.39
CA LYS A 121 14.51 4.41 3.20
C LYS A 121 14.15 4.05 1.76
N GLU A 122 14.51 2.84 1.35
CA GLU A 122 14.19 2.31 0.02
C GLU A 122 12.68 2.25 -0.27
N THR A 123 11.87 2.05 0.76
CA THR A 123 10.42 2.03 0.69
C THR A 123 9.81 2.82 1.82
N GLY A 124 8.68 3.48 1.59
CA GLY A 124 8.01 4.24 2.63
C GLY A 124 6.72 4.88 2.16
N ASN A 125 6.13 5.69 3.03
CA ASN A 125 4.95 6.50 2.73
C ASN A 125 5.31 7.98 2.79
N ILE A 126 4.76 8.75 1.87
CA ILE A 126 4.83 10.21 1.86
C ILE A 126 3.47 10.78 1.45
N GLY A 127 2.80 11.48 2.37
CA GLY A 127 1.43 11.94 2.17
C GLY A 127 0.50 10.78 1.78
N LYS A 128 -0.13 10.89 0.62
CA LYS A 128 -1.03 9.87 0.06
C LYS A 128 -0.33 8.83 -0.82
N PHE A 129 0.99 8.84 -0.89
CA PHE A 129 1.77 7.97 -1.75
C PHE A 129 2.56 6.93 -0.96
N ARG A 130 2.56 5.69 -1.46
CA ARG A 130 3.53 4.67 -1.14
C ARG A 130 4.64 4.73 -2.18
N TYR A 131 5.91 4.81 -1.76
CA TYR A 131 7.01 4.85 -2.70
C TYR A 131 7.96 3.68 -2.51
N THR A 132 8.65 3.34 -3.60
CA THR A 132 9.79 2.41 -3.59
C THR A 132 10.90 2.92 -4.49
N ARG A 133 12.15 2.67 -4.08
CA ARG A 133 13.33 2.89 -4.87
C ARG A 133 13.67 1.61 -5.63
N MET A 134 13.85 1.72 -6.93
CA MET A 134 14.32 0.59 -7.73
C MET A 134 15.77 0.25 -7.38
N PRO A 135 16.14 -1.04 -7.35
CA PRO A 135 17.52 -1.44 -7.14
C PRO A 135 18.45 -0.85 -8.22
N PRO A 136 19.67 -0.42 -7.86
CA PRO A 136 20.60 0.26 -8.77
C PRO A 136 21.09 -0.61 -9.93
N ASP A 137 20.92 -1.94 -9.86
CA ASP A 137 21.36 -2.90 -10.90
C ASP A 137 20.56 -2.80 -12.22
N TYR A 138 19.47 -2.03 -12.24
CA TYR A 138 18.52 -1.99 -13.36
C TYR A 138 18.55 -0.72 -14.19
N VAL A 139 19.10 0.38 -13.68
CA VAL A 139 19.05 1.68 -14.34
C VAL A 139 20.35 2.46 -14.14
N ARG A 140 20.70 3.27 -15.14
CA ARG A 140 21.75 4.27 -14.98
C ARG A 140 21.21 5.40 -14.10
N GLY A 141 21.38 5.28 -12.77
CA GLY A 141 20.84 6.21 -11.81
C GLY A 141 19.87 5.57 -10.83
N THR A 142 19.04 6.35 -10.17
CA THR A 142 18.07 5.90 -9.17
C THR A 142 16.67 6.26 -9.62
N VAL A 143 15.77 5.28 -9.67
CA VAL A 143 14.36 5.50 -10.00
C VAL A 143 13.50 5.31 -8.76
N TYR A 144 12.62 6.28 -8.50
CA TYR A 144 11.58 6.19 -7.49
C TYR A 144 10.23 6.06 -8.16
N ILE A 145 9.42 5.13 -7.67
CA ILE A 145 8.04 4.91 -8.09
C ILE A 145 7.13 5.28 -6.93
N PHE A 146 6.14 6.13 -7.21
CA PHE A 146 5.16 6.62 -6.24
C PHE A 146 3.77 6.15 -6.64
N LEU A 147 3.16 5.27 -5.86
CA LEU A 147 1.82 4.74 -6.06
C LEU A 147 0.82 5.51 -5.19
N ASP A 148 -0.26 6.02 -5.78
CA ASP A 148 -1.35 6.66 -5.04
C ASP A 148 -2.19 5.61 -4.30
N ILE A 149 -2.18 5.67 -2.97
CA ILE A 149 -2.93 4.76 -2.09
C ILE A 149 -4.20 5.38 -1.52
N SER A 150 -4.63 6.53 -2.02
CA SER A 150 -5.80 7.26 -1.49
C SER A 150 -7.06 6.42 -1.52
N SER A 151 -7.32 5.68 -2.61
CA SER A 151 -8.48 4.82 -2.75
C SER A 151 -8.50 3.67 -1.73
N SER A 152 -7.36 3.05 -1.53
CA SER A 152 -7.18 1.98 -0.53
C SER A 152 -7.37 2.52 0.88
N TYR A 153 -6.81 3.70 1.19
CA TYR A 153 -6.95 4.34 2.48
C TYR A 153 -8.41 4.73 2.79
N ILE A 154 -9.13 5.30 1.83
CA ILE A 154 -10.56 5.64 1.96
C ILE A 154 -11.40 4.40 2.23
N SER A 155 -11.12 3.30 1.54
CA SER A 155 -11.79 2.03 1.74
C SER A 155 -11.55 1.47 3.14
N LEU A 156 -10.31 1.52 3.63
CA LEU A 156 -9.96 1.11 5.00
C LEU A 156 -10.71 1.95 6.04
N VAL A 157 -10.69 3.28 5.91
CA VAL A 157 -11.40 4.18 6.84
C VAL A 157 -12.89 3.87 6.86
N ARG A 158 -13.49 3.62 5.70
CA ARG A 158 -14.93 3.25 5.61
C ARG A 158 -15.23 1.95 6.36
N ILE A 159 -14.39 0.93 6.22
CA ILE A 159 -14.55 -0.36 6.93
C ILE A 159 -14.43 -0.17 8.43
N VAL A 160 -13.43 0.58 8.89
CA VAL A 160 -13.23 0.89 10.31
C VAL A 160 -14.44 1.63 10.90
N VAL A 161 -14.93 2.65 10.21
CA VAL A 161 -16.10 3.42 10.64
C VAL A 161 -17.36 2.53 10.72
N LEU A 162 -17.59 1.70 9.69
CA LEU A 162 -18.72 0.75 9.71
C LEU A 162 -18.60 -0.23 10.86
N SER A 163 -17.42 -0.76 11.13
CA SER A 163 -17.18 -1.68 12.26
C SER A 163 -17.46 -1.02 13.60
N LEU A 164 -17.09 0.25 13.78
CA LEU A 164 -17.39 1.01 14.99
C LEU A 164 -18.89 1.24 15.16
N VAL A 165 -19.59 1.63 14.09
CA VAL A 165 -21.04 1.84 14.14
C VAL A 165 -21.77 0.56 14.53
N VAL A 166 -21.42 -0.57 13.92
CA VAL A 166 -22.02 -1.88 14.24
C VAL A 166 -21.68 -2.33 15.66
N GLY A 167 -20.49 -2.00 16.18
CA GLY A 167 -20.09 -2.38 17.54
C GLY A 167 -20.73 -1.54 18.65
N ILE A 168 -21.36 -0.40 18.32
CA ILE A 168 -22.03 0.49 19.30
C ILE A 168 -23.54 0.16 19.41
N ILE A 169 -24.16 -0.46 18.41
CA ILE A 169 -25.57 -0.87 18.41
C ILE A 169 -25.76 -2.18 19.18
#